data_7e90302b637da71e123cac4800505b61
#
_entry.id   7e90302b637da71e123cac4800505b61
#
_cell.length_a   1.000
_cell.length_b   1.000
_cell.length_c   1.000
_cell.angle_alpha   90.00
_cell.angle_beta   90.00
_cell.angle_gamma   90.00
#
_symmetry.space_group_name_H-M   'P 1'
#
loop_
_entity.id
_entity.type
_entity.pdbx_description
1 polymer ?
#
loop_
_entity_poly.entity_id
_entity_poly.type
_entity_poly.pdbx_seq_one_letter_code
_entity_poly.pdbx_strand_id
1 'polypeptide(L)'
;CPMLNAGYTVAEVIYDTTLEKMEKSIVKYLEEFDPDCGLGTGTNYAGEGPMLELERPKNMRWAGMPGDVIDVNSIQQFIEYPTLLDDEFDEFFRDRTGWSLFKQAPRNSDFLVPLLKTLQGGRVSARSVAAQVSTPEFKAMLEDLWRLNELNQEYRKNAARLNKTVYEMGYPVFRQGGAAVPFDSYSDGLRGTILSLQDLYDHTEEVERYIEESIGPMLEMIRMQGKMPGAKGKHVFMALHKGIDGFMGDEHYRKYYWKHLQMIIEEIIKADMVPYIFCEGRYNTRLDCLTEVTPGKVFYHFEEVNMEVAKSKLKDIACIAGSFNTNLLQFGKPEQVRDEAKRLLDICAPGGGFIFMTGSGLSHVKKENVVAMFDTVREYGKY
;
A
#
# COMPACT_ATOMS: atom_id res chain seq x y z
N CYS A 1 9.89 13.53 5.40
CA CYS A 1 10.07 12.18 5.94
C CYS A 1 10.45 12.28 7.43
N PRO A 2 9.71 11.64 8.37
CA PRO A 2 9.97 11.72 9.82
C PRO A 2 11.41 11.28 10.18
N MET A 3 11.92 10.24 9.53
CA MET A 3 13.27 9.70 9.76
C MET A 3 14.35 10.75 9.49
N LEU A 4 14.31 11.39 8.32
CA LEU A 4 15.25 12.45 7.96
C LEU A 4 15.15 13.66 8.90
N ASN A 5 13.94 14.03 9.33
CA ASN A 5 13.72 15.07 10.32
C ASN A 5 14.31 14.72 11.70
N ALA A 6 14.37 13.43 12.04
CA ALA A 6 15.01 12.94 13.26
C ALA A 6 16.54 12.80 13.15
N GLY A 7 17.10 12.94 11.95
CA GLY A 7 18.54 12.84 11.69
C GLY A 7 19.02 11.43 11.34
N TYR A 8 18.10 10.53 10.99
CA TYR A 8 18.40 9.17 10.53
C TYR A 8 18.22 9.06 9.02
N THR A 9 19.06 8.28 8.36
CA THR A 9 18.82 7.85 6.99
C THR A 9 17.69 6.83 6.93
N VAL A 10 17.06 6.67 5.76
CA VAL A 10 16.05 5.63 5.54
C VAL A 10 16.67 4.24 5.71
N ALA A 11 17.91 4.04 5.19
CA ALA A 11 18.66 2.79 5.36
C ALA A 11 18.87 2.42 6.83
N GLU A 12 19.29 3.38 7.69
CA GLU A 12 19.48 3.11 9.11
C GLU A 12 18.21 2.66 9.82
N VAL A 13 17.05 3.16 9.39
CA VAL A 13 15.76 2.78 9.97
C VAL A 13 15.28 1.43 9.43
N ILE A 14 15.51 1.13 8.16
CA ILE A 14 15.21 -0.18 7.57
C ILE A 14 15.97 -1.31 8.26
N TYR A 15 17.21 -1.08 8.68
CA TYR A 15 18.06 -2.08 9.35
C TYR A 15 17.99 -2.05 10.88
N ASP A 16 17.18 -1.18 11.48
CA ASP A 16 16.98 -1.15 12.93
C ASP A 16 15.85 -2.09 13.36
N THR A 17 16.18 -3.37 13.60
CA THR A 17 15.21 -4.38 14.05
C THR A 17 14.54 -4.04 15.38
N THR A 18 15.14 -3.15 16.18
CA THR A 18 14.55 -2.69 17.45
C THR A 18 13.41 -1.69 17.25
N LEU A 19 13.29 -1.10 16.06
CA LEU A 19 12.39 0.01 15.73
C LEU A 19 12.58 1.27 16.60
N GLU A 20 13.68 1.40 17.35
CA GLU A 20 13.93 2.57 18.21
C GLU A 20 14.12 3.85 17.40
N LYS A 21 14.84 3.77 16.27
CA LYS A 21 15.05 4.93 15.38
C LYS A 21 13.72 5.38 14.76
N MET A 22 12.87 4.43 14.36
CA MET A 22 11.53 4.74 13.84
C MET A 22 10.65 5.35 14.93
N GLU A 23 10.66 4.80 16.15
CA GLU A 23 9.91 5.33 17.29
C GLU A 23 10.33 6.77 17.59
N LYS A 24 11.63 7.04 17.72
CA LYS A 24 12.17 8.41 17.94
C LYS A 24 11.79 9.36 16.80
N SER A 25 11.74 8.86 15.57
CA SER A 25 11.37 9.66 14.39
C SER A 25 9.87 10.05 14.42
N ILE A 26 9.01 9.10 14.79
CA ILE A 26 7.57 9.34 14.90
C ILE A 26 7.27 10.25 16.09
N VAL A 27 7.83 9.99 17.27
CA VAL A 27 7.64 10.80 18.46
C VAL A 27 8.03 12.26 18.17
N LYS A 28 9.22 12.48 17.61
CA LYS A 28 9.67 13.83 17.23
C LYS A 28 8.73 14.52 16.24
N TYR A 29 8.22 13.75 15.25
CA TYR A 29 7.26 14.30 14.28
C TYR A 29 5.94 14.70 14.95
N LEU A 30 5.42 13.86 15.86
CA LEU A 30 4.18 14.11 16.57
C LEU A 30 4.32 15.33 17.51
N GLU A 31 5.43 15.43 18.25
CA GLU A 31 5.72 16.57 19.15
C GLU A 31 5.91 17.89 18.38
N GLU A 32 6.53 17.83 17.21
CA GLU A 32 6.84 19.03 16.43
C GLU A 32 5.65 19.53 15.61
N PHE A 33 4.90 18.62 15.00
CA PHE A 33 3.83 18.98 14.06
C PHE A 33 2.42 18.75 14.58
N ASP A 34 2.23 18.05 15.69
CA ASP A 34 0.94 17.79 16.35
C ASP A 34 -0.22 17.57 15.34
N PRO A 35 -0.16 16.54 14.49
CA PRO A 35 -1.23 16.22 13.53
C PRO A 35 -2.43 15.60 14.26
N ASP A 36 -3.61 15.63 13.64
CA ASP A 36 -4.83 15.04 14.26
C ASP A 36 -4.79 13.50 14.34
N CYS A 37 -3.85 12.84 13.65
CA CYS A 37 -3.67 11.39 13.73
C CYS A 37 -2.20 10.97 13.67
N GLY A 38 -1.89 9.83 14.30
CA GLY A 38 -0.55 9.26 14.36
C GLY A 38 -0.16 8.52 13.08
N LEU A 39 1.16 8.39 12.87
CA LEU A 39 1.74 7.52 11.85
C LEU A 39 1.91 6.10 12.41
N GLY A 40 1.66 5.10 11.57
CA GLY A 40 1.90 3.68 11.91
C GLY A 40 3.33 3.23 11.63
N THR A 41 3.66 2.01 12.07
CA THR A 41 4.97 1.36 11.90
C THR A 41 5.34 1.04 10.47
N GLY A 42 4.37 0.79 9.59
CA GLY A 42 4.57 0.28 8.23
C GLY A 42 5.13 1.26 7.20
N THR A 43 5.87 2.27 7.64
CA THR A 43 6.46 3.28 6.75
C THR A 43 7.85 2.84 6.30
N ASN A 44 8.05 2.70 4.99
CA ASN A 44 9.35 2.42 4.34
C ASN A 44 10.06 1.15 4.85
N TYR A 45 9.34 0.09 5.18
CA TYR A 45 9.93 -1.18 5.66
C TYR A 45 10.85 -1.02 6.88
N ALA A 46 10.53 -0.10 7.80
CA ALA A 46 11.30 0.12 9.02
C ALA A 46 11.50 -1.18 9.80
N GLY A 47 12.74 -1.54 10.11
CA GLY A 47 13.11 -2.76 10.83
C GLY A 47 13.09 -4.05 10.02
N GLU A 48 12.77 -3.99 8.73
CA GLU A 48 12.57 -5.17 7.88
C GLU A 48 13.80 -5.54 7.03
N GLY A 49 14.85 -4.71 6.99
CA GLY A 49 16.03 -4.94 6.15
C GLY A 49 16.64 -6.33 6.26
N PRO A 50 16.95 -6.86 7.46
CA PRO A 50 17.48 -8.21 7.60
C PRO A 50 16.52 -9.32 7.13
N MET A 51 15.19 -9.12 7.22
CA MET A 51 14.20 -10.06 6.67
C MET A 51 14.20 -10.02 5.15
N LEU A 52 14.23 -8.83 4.54
CA LEU A 52 14.32 -8.65 3.09
C LEU A 52 15.59 -9.28 2.49
N GLU A 53 16.72 -9.21 3.20
CA GLU A 53 17.96 -9.88 2.76
C GLU A 53 17.82 -11.41 2.76
N LEU A 54 17.13 -11.98 3.74
CA LEU A 54 16.84 -13.41 3.78
C LEU A 54 15.86 -13.82 2.67
N GLU A 55 14.79 -13.07 2.51
CA GLU A 55 13.72 -13.33 1.53
C GLU A 55 14.18 -13.14 0.08
N ARG A 56 15.17 -12.27 -0.17
CA ARG A 56 15.75 -12.01 -1.51
C ARG A 56 14.71 -11.70 -2.59
N PRO A 57 13.80 -10.71 -2.38
CA PRO A 57 12.80 -10.37 -3.39
C PRO A 57 13.48 -9.82 -4.65
N LYS A 58 13.14 -10.38 -5.81
CA LYS A 58 13.72 -9.96 -7.11
C LYS A 58 13.08 -8.68 -7.65
N ASN A 59 11.85 -8.41 -7.23
CA ASN A 59 11.02 -7.30 -7.70
C ASN A 59 11.11 -6.04 -6.83
N MET A 60 12.03 -5.98 -5.88
CA MET A 60 12.14 -4.82 -4.97
C MET A 60 13.60 -4.39 -4.76
N ARG A 61 13.77 -3.09 -4.59
CA ARG A 61 15.00 -2.45 -4.12
C ARG A 61 14.66 -1.59 -2.91
N TRP A 62 15.54 -1.58 -1.90
CA TRP A 62 15.38 -0.80 -0.67
C TRP A 62 16.68 -0.10 -0.28
N ALA A 63 16.57 1.00 0.45
CA ALA A 63 17.74 1.75 0.90
C ALA A 63 18.61 0.91 1.84
N GLY A 64 19.92 0.89 1.57
CA GLY A 64 20.90 0.11 2.33
C GLY A 64 20.98 -1.38 1.94
N MET A 65 20.24 -1.84 0.91
CA MET A 65 20.41 -3.21 0.41
C MET A 65 21.86 -3.43 -0.07
N PRO A 66 22.38 -4.68 0.01
CA PRO A 66 23.73 -4.98 -0.46
C PRO A 66 23.97 -4.53 -1.91
N GLY A 67 25.12 -3.87 -2.15
CA GLY A 67 25.51 -3.41 -3.48
C GLY A 67 25.16 -1.96 -3.80
N ASP A 68 24.68 -1.15 -2.84
CA ASP A 68 24.39 0.30 -2.99
C ASP A 68 23.55 0.63 -4.24
N VAL A 69 22.51 -0.16 -4.47
CA VAL A 69 21.71 -0.11 -5.71
C VAL A 69 20.86 1.15 -5.83
N ILE A 70 20.40 1.69 -4.68
CA ILE A 70 19.64 2.95 -4.60
C ILE A 70 20.18 3.84 -3.46
N ASP A 71 19.89 5.14 -3.52
CA ASP A 71 20.31 6.09 -2.49
C ASP A 71 19.82 5.70 -1.09
N VAL A 72 20.64 5.93 -0.07
CA VAL A 72 20.38 5.56 1.34
C VAL A 72 19.12 6.23 1.93
N ASN A 73 18.60 7.26 1.29
CA ASN A 73 17.40 7.99 1.69
C ASN A 73 16.22 7.75 0.73
N SER A 74 16.39 6.87 -0.26
CA SER A 74 15.29 6.50 -1.16
C SER A 74 14.20 5.72 -0.43
N ILE A 75 12.96 5.91 -0.86
CA ILE A 75 11.89 4.94 -0.58
C ILE A 75 12.17 3.66 -1.38
N GLN A 76 11.52 2.56 -0.99
CA GLN A 76 11.59 1.31 -1.75
C GLN A 76 11.15 1.52 -3.20
N GLN A 77 11.75 0.77 -4.10
CA GLN A 77 11.41 0.76 -5.52
C GLN A 77 10.98 -0.63 -5.94
N PHE A 78 9.82 -0.73 -6.58
CA PHE A 78 9.33 -1.97 -7.16
C PHE A 78 9.75 -2.05 -8.63
N ILE A 79 10.17 -3.25 -9.04
CA ILE A 79 10.54 -3.56 -10.43
C ILE A 79 9.44 -4.46 -10.98
N GLU A 80 8.67 -3.93 -11.91
CA GLU A 80 7.63 -4.71 -12.59
C GLU A 80 8.24 -5.65 -13.63
N TYR A 81 7.79 -6.89 -13.60
CA TYR A 81 7.99 -7.88 -14.65
C TYR A 81 6.85 -8.90 -14.60
N PRO A 82 6.50 -9.52 -15.75
CA PRO A 82 5.45 -10.51 -15.74
C PRO A 82 5.89 -11.78 -15.00
N THR A 83 5.07 -12.23 -14.07
CA THR A 83 5.22 -13.55 -13.43
C THR A 83 4.32 -14.59 -14.07
N LEU A 84 3.24 -14.19 -14.75
CA LEU A 84 2.38 -15.03 -15.57
C LEU A 84 2.68 -14.72 -17.06
N LEU A 85 3.10 -15.72 -17.83
CA LEU A 85 3.41 -15.60 -19.25
C LEU A 85 2.19 -15.96 -20.10
N ASP A 86 2.18 -15.54 -21.39
CA ASP A 86 1.03 -15.71 -22.28
C ASP A 86 0.67 -17.18 -22.53
N ASP A 87 1.64 -18.06 -22.55
CA ASP A 87 1.46 -19.51 -22.76
C ASP A 87 1.11 -20.27 -21.46
N GLU A 88 0.93 -19.58 -20.34
CA GLU A 88 0.71 -20.19 -19.03
C GLU A 88 -0.72 -20.02 -18.49
N PHE A 89 -1.58 -19.27 -19.16
CA PHE A 89 -2.95 -19.03 -18.68
C PHE A 89 -3.72 -20.32 -18.40
N ASP A 90 -3.66 -21.29 -19.30
CA ASP A 90 -4.33 -22.58 -19.12
C ASP A 90 -3.84 -23.33 -17.88
N GLU A 91 -2.53 -23.34 -17.64
CA GLU A 91 -1.93 -23.98 -16.47
C GLU A 91 -2.33 -23.21 -15.19
N PHE A 92 -2.22 -21.89 -15.22
CA PHE A 92 -2.60 -21.02 -14.11
C PHE A 92 -4.06 -21.24 -13.66
N PHE A 93 -5.00 -21.26 -14.61
CA PHE A 93 -6.40 -21.45 -14.27
C PHE A 93 -6.77 -22.90 -13.91
N ARG A 94 -6.00 -23.88 -14.39
CA ARG A 94 -6.19 -25.30 -14.04
C ARG A 94 -5.71 -25.61 -12.64
N ASP A 95 -4.57 -25.07 -12.22
CA ASP A 95 -3.96 -25.29 -10.89
C ASP A 95 -3.18 -24.05 -10.42
N ARG A 96 -3.91 -23.06 -9.89
CA ARG A 96 -3.29 -21.83 -9.35
C ARG A 96 -2.27 -22.10 -8.27
N THR A 97 -2.51 -23.08 -7.41
CA THR A 97 -1.60 -23.42 -6.32
C THR A 97 -0.29 -23.99 -6.84
N GLY A 98 -0.36 -24.97 -7.72
CA GLY A 98 0.84 -25.54 -8.35
C GLY A 98 1.60 -24.50 -9.17
N TRP A 99 0.91 -23.72 -10.00
CA TRP A 99 1.53 -22.64 -10.77
C TRP A 99 2.21 -21.60 -9.86
N SER A 100 1.52 -21.14 -8.80
CA SER A 100 2.10 -20.17 -7.86
C SER A 100 3.35 -20.72 -7.16
N LEU A 101 3.31 -21.97 -6.70
CA LEU A 101 4.45 -22.59 -6.03
C LEU A 101 5.64 -22.84 -6.98
N PHE A 102 5.37 -23.37 -8.16
CA PHE A 102 6.46 -23.89 -9.02
C PHE A 102 6.91 -22.91 -10.12
N LYS A 103 6.15 -21.87 -10.41
CA LYS A 103 6.51 -20.85 -11.39
C LYS A 103 6.60 -19.44 -10.78
N GLN A 104 5.56 -18.94 -10.14
CA GLN A 104 5.57 -17.58 -9.60
C GLN A 104 6.58 -17.41 -8.45
N ALA A 105 6.56 -18.29 -7.45
CA ALA A 105 7.43 -18.15 -6.29
C ALA A 105 8.93 -18.12 -6.65
N PRO A 106 9.46 -19.02 -7.53
CA PRO A 106 10.87 -18.93 -7.97
C PRO A 106 11.18 -17.71 -8.84
N ARG A 107 10.18 -17.16 -9.56
CA ARG A 107 10.35 -15.91 -10.30
C ARG A 107 10.50 -14.71 -9.35
N ASN A 108 9.78 -14.72 -8.22
CA ASN A 108 9.80 -13.64 -7.25
C ASN A 108 10.98 -13.72 -6.27
N SER A 109 11.44 -14.91 -5.92
CA SER A 109 12.54 -15.12 -4.96
C SER A 109 13.16 -16.50 -5.11
N ASP A 110 14.48 -16.61 -4.83
CA ASP A 110 15.18 -17.89 -4.78
C ASP A 110 15.09 -18.57 -3.41
N PHE A 111 14.49 -17.90 -2.41
CA PHE A 111 14.50 -18.34 -1.02
C PHE A 111 13.93 -19.76 -0.82
N LEU A 112 12.76 -20.06 -1.40
CA LEU A 112 12.09 -21.35 -1.26
C LEU A 112 12.47 -22.37 -2.35
N VAL A 113 13.36 -22.05 -3.28
CA VAL A 113 13.72 -22.95 -4.38
C VAL A 113 14.19 -24.34 -3.89
N PRO A 114 15.02 -24.50 -2.83
CA PRO A 114 15.39 -25.82 -2.34
C PRO A 114 14.20 -26.68 -1.91
N LEU A 115 13.19 -26.07 -1.24
CA LEU A 115 11.94 -26.75 -0.88
C LEU A 115 11.14 -27.15 -2.12
N LEU A 116 10.96 -26.23 -3.05
CA LEU A 116 10.17 -26.45 -4.26
C LEU A 116 10.76 -27.57 -5.14
N LYS A 117 12.09 -27.63 -5.26
CA LYS A 117 12.79 -28.75 -5.95
C LYS A 117 12.48 -30.10 -5.33
N THR A 118 12.28 -30.15 -4.00
CA THR A 118 11.93 -31.39 -3.29
C THR A 118 10.53 -31.89 -3.65
N LEU A 119 9.63 -30.97 -3.98
CA LEU A 119 8.23 -31.24 -4.32
C LEU A 119 8.01 -31.45 -5.82
N GLN A 120 8.94 -30.99 -6.69
CA GLN A 120 8.91 -31.22 -8.12
C GLN A 120 9.41 -32.63 -8.44
N GLY A 121 8.73 -33.37 -9.27
CA GLY A 121 9.21 -34.64 -9.76
C GLY A 121 8.27 -35.84 -9.52
N GLY A 122 7.01 -35.56 -9.30
CA GLY A 122 5.92 -36.53 -9.39
C GLY A 122 5.66 -37.29 -8.10
N ARG A 123 6.58 -38.07 -7.55
CA ARG A 123 6.31 -38.90 -6.37
C ARG A 123 7.00 -38.37 -5.12
N VAL A 124 6.27 -37.59 -4.33
CA VAL A 124 6.74 -37.14 -3.01
C VAL A 124 6.59 -38.29 -2.01
N SER A 125 7.68 -38.68 -1.38
CA SER A 125 7.73 -39.69 -0.32
C SER A 125 8.60 -39.22 0.87
N ALA A 126 8.39 -39.78 2.04
CA ALA A 126 9.23 -39.46 3.19
C ALA A 126 10.73 -39.69 2.92
N ARG A 127 11.07 -40.73 2.13
CA ARG A 127 12.48 -41.02 1.77
C ARG A 127 13.04 -39.99 0.80
N SER A 128 12.26 -39.55 -0.21
CA SER A 128 12.72 -38.52 -1.16
C SER A 128 12.89 -37.17 -0.46
N VAL A 129 11.97 -36.80 0.42
CA VAL A 129 12.09 -35.60 1.24
C VAL A 129 13.30 -35.69 2.17
N ALA A 130 13.51 -36.81 2.88
CA ALA A 130 14.64 -37.00 3.78
C ALA A 130 16.00 -36.89 3.07
N ALA A 131 16.11 -37.37 1.81
CA ALA A 131 17.31 -37.22 1.01
C ALA A 131 17.60 -35.73 0.69
N GLN A 132 16.58 -34.94 0.34
CA GLN A 132 16.72 -33.53 0.01
C GLN A 132 17.01 -32.65 1.24
N VAL A 133 16.35 -32.92 2.39
CA VAL A 133 16.61 -32.19 3.65
C VAL A 133 18.06 -32.28 4.10
N SER A 134 18.78 -33.31 3.63
CA SER A 134 20.20 -33.53 3.95
C SER A 134 21.17 -32.73 3.07
N THR A 135 20.68 -32.06 2.02
CA THR A 135 21.52 -31.23 1.16
C THR A 135 21.93 -29.93 1.87
N PRO A 136 23.14 -29.39 1.58
CA PRO A 136 23.60 -28.14 2.17
C PRO A 136 22.63 -26.97 1.90
N GLU A 137 22.09 -26.90 0.68
CA GLU A 137 21.19 -25.82 0.25
C GLU A 137 19.86 -25.87 1.01
N PHE A 138 19.30 -27.06 1.26
CA PHE A 138 18.08 -27.21 2.03
C PHE A 138 18.30 -26.86 3.52
N LYS A 139 19.43 -27.29 4.08
CA LYS A 139 19.80 -26.93 5.46
C LYS A 139 19.94 -25.42 5.64
N ALA A 140 20.65 -24.75 4.74
CA ALA A 140 20.79 -23.30 4.76
C ALA A 140 19.42 -22.60 4.67
N MET A 141 18.53 -23.05 3.78
CA MET A 141 17.17 -22.52 3.69
C MET A 141 16.39 -22.70 5.02
N LEU A 142 16.51 -23.85 5.69
CA LEU A 142 15.86 -24.07 6.99
C LEU A 142 16.41 -23.13 8.07
N GLU A 143 17.72 -22.92 8.13
CA GLU A 143 18.37 -21.98 9.03
C GLU A 143 17.87 -20.56 8.78
N ASP A 144 17.80 -20.16 7.51
CA ASP A 144 17.23 -18.87 7.09
C ASP A 144 15.75 -18.74 7.50
N LEU A 145 14.92 -19.81 7.36
CA LEU A 145 13.52 -19.82 7.80
C LEU A 145 13.37 -19.63 9.31
N TRP A 146 14.19 -20.29 10.11
CA TRP A 146 14.19 -20.09 11.56
C TRP A 146 14.61 -18.65 11.91
N ARG A 147 15.65 -18.15 11.28
CA ARG A 147 16.10 -16.79 11.49
C ARG A 147 15.05 -15.75 11.08
N LEU A 148 14.39 -15.96 9.94
CA LEU A 148 13.29 -15.11 9.48
C LEU A 148 12.14 -15.08 10.49
N ASN A 149 11.79 -16.26 11.07
CA ASN A 149 10.75 -16.32 12.09
C ASN A 149 11.14 -15.56 13.38
N GLU A 150 12.40 -15.67 13.84
CA GLU A 150 12.90 -14.91 14.99
C GLU A 150 12.81 -13.41 14.77
N LEU A 151 13.30 -12.94 13.61
CA LEU A 151 13.23 -11.51 13.21
C LEU A 151 11.77 -11.02 13.13
N ASN A 152 10.87 -11.82 12.57
CA ASN A 152 9.45 -11.46 12.47
C ASN A 152 8.78 -11.37 13.86
N GLN A 153 9.12 -12.27 14.81
CA GLN A 153 8.64 -12.20 16.19
C GLN A 153 9.17 -10.94 16.90
N GLU A 154 10.44 -10.63 16.74
CA GLU A 154 11.06 -9.41 17.27
C GLU A 154 10.40 -8.16 16.69
N TYR A 155 10.23 -8.11 15.37
CA TYR A 155 9.52 -7.04 14.68
C TYR A 155 8.11 -6.81 15.25
N ARG A 156 7.31 -7.87 15.34
CA ARG A 156 5.92 -7.77 15.89
C ARG A 156 5.90 -7.22 17.31
N LYS A 157 6.82 -7.66 18.18
CA LYS A 157 6.95 -7.15 19.54
C LYS A 157 7.29 -5.65 19.56
N ASN A 158 8.28 -5.26 18.75
CA ASN A 158 8.75 -3.87 18.68
C ASN A 158 7.71 -2.96 18.01
N ALA A 159 7.01 -3.43 16.98
CA ALA A 159 5.90 -2.72 16.34
C ALA A 159 4.73 -2.50 17.32
N ALA A 160 4.39 -3.49 18.13
CA ALA A 160 3.36 -3.35 19.16
C ALA A 160 3.74 -2.30 20.22
N ARG A 161 5.04 -2.27 20.63
CA ARG A 161 5.57 -1.23 21.55
C ARG A 161 5.42 0.17 20.93
N LEU A 162 5.88 0.37 19.70
CA LEU A 162 5.80 1.65 18.99
C LEU A 162 4.35 2.12 18.86
N ASN A 163 3.44 1.24 18.43
CA ASN A 163 2.02 1.58 18.33
C ASN A 163 1.42 1.95 19.67
N LYS A 164 1.84 1.31 20.77
CA LYS A 164 1.43 1.66 22.12
C LYS A 164 1.93 3.05 22.50
N THR A 165 3.20 3.38 22.22
CA THR A 165 3.76 4.73 22.47
C THR A 165 2.93 5.80 21.76
N VAL A 166 2.64 5.63 20.46
CA VAL A 166 1.83 6.57 19.68
C VAL A 166 0.42 6.72 20.27
N TYR A 167 -0.20 5.61 20.67
CA TYR A 167 -1.52 5.61 21.30
C TYR A 167 -1.52 6.33 22.65
N GLU A 168 -0.51 6.10 23.51
CA GLU A 168 -0.36 6.75 24.82
C GLU A 168 -0.07 8.26 24.72
N MET A 169 0.50 8.72 23.60
CA MET A 169 0.64 10.13 23.26
C MET A 169 -0.70 10.79 22.86
N GLY A 170 -1.78 10.01 22.72
CA GLY A 170 -3.12 10.50 22.38
C GLY A 170 -3.47 10.47 20.90
N TYR A 171 -2.60 9.89 20.05
CA TYR A 171 -2.87 9.81 18.61
C TYR A 171 -3.60 8.52 18.25
N PRO A 172 -4.78 8.61 17.62
CA PRO A 172 -5.55 7.43 17.27
C PRO A 172 -4.93 6.65 16.12
N VAL A 173 -5.13 5.33 16.14
CA VAL A 173 -4.81 4.42 15.03
C VAL A 173 -6.11 3.98 14.38
N PHE A 174 -6.30 4.34 13.11
CA PHE A 174 -7.56 4.11 12.38
C PHE A 174 -7.55 2.85 11.53
N ARG A 175 -6.39 2.37 11.09
CA ARG A 175 -6.29 1.27 10.14
C ARG A 175 -6.63 -0.07 10.81
N GLN A 176 -7.56 -0.83 10.18
CA GLN A 176 -7.90 -2.20 10.56
C GLN A 176 -7.23 -3.21 9.64
N GLY A 177 -7.20 -2.93 8.34
CA GLY A 177 -6.69 -3.85 7.35
C GLY A 177 -6.48 -3.19 6.00
N GLY A 178 -6.41 -4.00 4.97
CA GLY A 178 -6.32 -3.59 3.58
C GLY A 178 -7.18 -4.45 2.69
N ALA A 179 -7.47 -3.94 1.50
CA ALA A 179 -8.08 -4.65 0.38
C ALA A 179 -7.44 -4.18 -0.93
N ALA A 180 -7.65 -4.90 -2.01
CA ALA A 180 -7.18 -4.53 -3.33
C ALA A 180 -8.24 -4.83 -4.40
N VAL A 181 -8.28 -4.01 -5.43
CA VAL A 181 -9.13 -4.29 -6.60
C VAL A 181 -8.54 -5.50 -7.35
N PRO A 182 -9.34 -6.48 -7.78
CA PRO A 182 -8.82 -7.64 -8.50
C PRO A 182 -7.95 -7.31 -9.71
N PHE A 183 -8.31 -6.27 -10.47
CA PHE A 183 -7.49 -5.84 -11.61
C PHE A 183 -6.12 -5.29 -11.20
N ASP A 184 -6.01 -4.54 -10.08
CA ASP A 184 -4.71 -4.13 -9.54
C ASP A 184 -3.87 -5.35 -9.13
N SER A 185 -4.48 -6.33 -8.47
CA SER A 185 -3.80 -7.57 -8.09
C SER A 185 -3.32 -8.39 -9.31
N TYR A 186 -4.11 -8.39 -10.39
CA TYR A 186 -3.73 -8.99 -11.67
C TYR A 186 -2.52 -8.27 -12.31
N SER A 187 -2.61 -6.94 -12.37
CA SER A 187 -1.54 -6.13 -12.95
C SER A 187 -0.26 -6.19 -12.12
N ASP A 188 -0.33 -5.83 -10.83
CA ASP A 188 0.86 -5.70 -9.98
C ASP A 188 1.50 -7.04 -9.65
N GLY A 189 0.69 -8.08 -9.49
CA GLY A 189 1.15 -9.41 -9.05
C GLY A 189 1.49 -10.39 -10.15
N LEU A 190 0.90 -10.25 -11.34
CA LEU A 190 1.01 -11.27 -12.39
C LEU A 190 1.57 -10.75 -13.70
N ARG A 191 1.07 -9.63 -14.22
CA ARG A 191 1.33 -9.21 -15.60
C ARG A 191 2.22 -7.96 -15.73
N GLY A 192 2.27 -7.10 -14.71
CA GLY A 192 2.84 -5.76 -14.83
C GLY A 192 1.90 -4.80 -15.59
N THR A 193 2.25 -3.52 -15.57
CA THR A 193 1.41 -2.43 -16.11
C THR A 193 1.12 -2.58 -17.60
N ILE A 194 2.13 -2.86 -18.42
CA ILE A 194 2.00 -2.87 -19.88
C ILE A 194 1.18 -4.06 -20.36
N LEU A 195 1.53 -5.28 -19.91
CA LEU A 195 0.83 -6.48 -20.36
C LEU A 195 -0.61 -6.50 -19.85
N SER A 196 -0.88 -6.09 -18.62
CA SER A 196 -2.26 -6.05 -18.12
C SER A 196 -3.17 -5.11 -18.92
N LEU A 197 -2.61 -4.03 -19.49
CA LEU A 197 -3.36 -3.16 -20.39
C LEU A 197 -3.61 -3.82 -21.77
N GLN A 198 -2.61 -4.54 -22.30
CA GLN A 198 -2.74 -5.30 -23.54
C GLN A 198 -3.75 -6.42 -23.39
N ASP A 199 -3.75 -7.13 -22.26
CA ASP A 199 -4.65 -8.24 -21.96
C ASP A 199 -6.14 -7.84 -21.97
N LEU A 200 -6.47 -6.55 -21.77
CA LEU A 200 -7.85 -6.07 -21.95
C LEU A 200 -8.38 -6.26 -23.39
N TYR A 201 -7.49 -6.50 -24.35
CA TYR A 201 -7.80 -6.70 -25.76
C TYR A 201 -7.42 -8.10 -26.26
N ASP A 202 -6.26 -8.61 -25.82
CA ASP A 202 -5.67 -9.85 -26.34
C ASP A 202 -6.07 -11.08 -25.49
N HIS A 203 -6.36 -10.89 -24.18
CA HIS A 203 -6.69 -11.94 -23.21
C HIS A 203 -7.92 -11.59 -22.37
N THR A 204 -8.94 -11.06 -23.03
CA THR A 204 -10.16 -10.53 -22.38
C THR A 204 -10.87 -11.57 -21.50
N GLU A 205 -10.98 -12.82 -21.97
CA GLU A 205 -11.65 -13.90 -21.24
C GLU A 205 -10.88 -14.31 -19.99
N GLU A 206 -9.54 -14.31 -20.06
CA GLU A 206 -8.65 -14.62 -18.95
C GLU A 206 -8.69 -13.52 -17.88
N VAL A 207 -8.71 -12.26 -18.29
CA VAL A 207 -8.88 -11.11 -17.37
C VAL A 207 -10.22 -11.19 -16.65
N GLU A 208 -11.32 -11.39 -17.38
CA GLU A 208 -12.66 -11.53 -16.80
C GLU A 208 -12.71 -12.68 -15.81
N ARG A 209 -12.22 -13.84 -16.19
CA ARG A 209 -12.17 -15.02 -15.35
C ARG A 209 -11.36 -14.79 -14.08
N TYR A 210 -10.18 -14.15 -14.20
CA TYR A 210 -9.35 -13.83 -13.03
C TYR A 210 -10.10 -12.92 -12.05
N ILE A 211 -10.72 -11.86 -12.55
CA ILE A 211 -11.47 -10.91 -11.72
C ILE A 211 -12.65 -11.59 -11.01
N GLU A 212 -13.45 -12.38 -11.75
CA GLU A 212 -14.62 -13.07 -11.20
C GLU A 212 -14.23 -14.12 -10.15
N GLU A 213 -13.14 -14.87 -10.37
CA GLU A 213 -12.65 -15.84 -9.39
C GLU A 213 -11.98 -15.19 -8.16
N SER A 214 -11.47 -13.95 -8.29
CA SER A 214 -10.74 -13.25 -7.23
C SER A 214 -11.65 -12.41 -6.32
N ILE A 215 -12.79 -11.92 -6.80
CA ILE A 215 -13.65 -11.03 -6.01
C ILE A 215 -14.27 -11.72 -4.79
N GLY A 216 -14.70 -12.96 -4.92
CA GLY A 216 -15.33 -13.72 -3.82
C GLY A 216 -14.41 -13.86 -2.59
N PRO A 217 -13.19 -14.39 -2.72
CA PRO A 217 -12.19 -14.43 -1.66
C PRO A 217 -11.87 -13.07 -1.04
N MET A 218 -11.81 -11.99 -1.85
CA MET A 218 -11.59 -10.63 -1.36
C MET A 218 -12.72 -10.16 -0.43
N LEU A 219 -13.96 -10.36 -0.83
CA LEU A 219 -15.13 -10.01 0.00
C LEU A 219 -15.16 -10.82 1.30
N GLU A 220 -14.80 -12.11 1.26
CA GLU A 220 -14.73 -12.94 2.49
C GLU A 220 -13.61 -12.44 3.44
N MET A 221 -12.45 -12.07 2.90
CA MET A 221 -11.38 -11.47 3.71
C MET A 221 -11.86 -10.20 4.43
N ILE A 222 -12.62 -9.34 3.76
CA ILE A 222 -13.21 -8.13 4.36
C ILE A 222 -14.17 -8.50 5.50
N ARG A 223 -15.05 -9.49 5.30
CA ARG A 223 -15.95 -10.00 6.35
C ARG A 223 -15.17 -10.51 7.56
N MET A 224 -14.06 -11.20 7.34
CA MET A 224 -13.19 -11.68 8.43
C MET A 224 -12.55 -10.51 9.17
N GLN A 225 -12.05 -9.50 8.47
CA GLN A 225 -11.51 -8.28 9.09
C GLN A 225 -12.55 -7.58 9.97
N GLY A 226 -13.81 -7.48 9.50
CA GLY A 226 -14.91 -6.87 10.25
C GLY A 226 -15.31 -7.62 11.53
N LYS A 227 -15.03 -8.94 11.60
CA LYS A 227 -15.27 -9.76 12.79
C LYS A 227 -14.18 -9.62 13.87
N MET A 228 -13.05 -8.97 13.55
CA MET A 228 -11.96 -8.80 14.52
C MET A 228 -12.35 -7.82 15.62
N PRO A 229 -11.92 -8.05 16.86
CA PRO A 229 -12.19 -7.13 17.97
C PRO A 229 -11.72 -5.71 17.67
N GLY A 230 -12.60 -4.73 17.85
CA GLY A 230 -12.30 -3.31 17.61
C GLY A 230 -12.28 -2.87 16.15
N ALA A 231 -12.76 -3.70 15.22
CA ALA A 231 -12.82 -3.37 13.78
C ALA A 231 -13.82 -2.27 13.44
N LYS A 232 -14.92 -2.16 14.21
CA LYS A 232 -15.98 -1.18 13.95
C LYS A 232 -15.44 0.26 13.87
N GLY A 233 -15.79 0.96 12.79
CA GLY A 233 -15.36 2.33 12.52
C GLY A 233 -13.87 2.49 12.13
N LYS A 234 -13.13 1.39 12.03
CA LYS A 234 -11.73 1.41 11.54
C LYS A 234 -11.67 1.44 10.03
N HIS A 235 -10.57 1.96 9.51
CA HIS A 235 -10.36 2.07 8.07
C HIS A 235 -9.83 0.76 7.45
N VAL A 236 -10.37 0.39 6.30
CA VAL A 236 -9.77 -0.57 5.36
C VAL A 236 -9.14 0.21 4.23
N PHE A 237 -7.82 0.18 4.15
CA PHE A 237 -7.05 0.95 3.18
C PHE A 237 -6.96 0.23 1.84
N MET A 238 -7.17 0.98 0.76
CA MET A 238 -6.90 0.54 -0.63
C MET A 238 -6.15 1.62 -1.37
N ALA A 239 -5.00 1.29 -1.95
CA ALA A 239 -4.36 2.09 -2.98
C ALA A 239 -4.87 1.63 -4.35
N LEU A 240 -5.25 2.57 -5.20
CA LEU A 240 -5.78 2.30 -6.53
C LEU A 240 -4.69 2.62 -7.58
N HIS A 241 -4.09 1.58 -8.17
CA HIS A 241 -2.94 1.76 -9.05
C HIS A 241 -3.32 1.91 -10.52
N LYS A 242 -4.28 1.13 -11.02
CA LYS A 242 -4.62 1.06 -12.45
C LYS A 242 -5.95 1.74 -12.81
N GLY A 243 -6.63 2.34 -11.81
CA GLY A 243 -7.87 3.11 -12.01
C GLY A 243 -7.67 4.54 -12.53
N ILE A 244 -6.44 4.99 -12.71
CA ILE A 244 -6.07 6.36 -13.04
C ILE A 244 -6.59 6.82 -14.40
N ASP A 245 -6.67 8.15 -14.56
CA ASP A 245 -6.99 8.79 -15.84
C ASP A 245 -5.99 8.36 -16.92
N GLY A 246 -6.51 7.95 -18.07
CA GLY A 246 -5.70 7.61 -19.24
C GLY A 246 -5.07 6.21 -19.21
N PHE A 247 -5.21 5.42 -18.15
CA PHE A 247 -4.75 4.03 -18.15
C PHE A 247 -5.65 3.15 -19.01
N MET A 248 -6.97 3.21 -18.78
CA MET A 248 -7.97 2.50 -19.58
C MET A 248 -9.15 3.41 -19.93
N GLY A 249 -9.85 3.10 -21.01
CA GLY A 249 -11.08 3.80 -21.43
C GLY A 249 -12.21 3.61 -20.41
N ASP A 250 -13.21 4.51 -20.46
CA ASP A 250 -14.29 4.52 -19.46
C ASP A 250 -15.11 3.25 -19.43
N GLU A 251 -15.33 2.60 -20.58
CA GLU A 251 -16.04 1.31 -20.67
C GLU A 251 -15.26 0.20 -19.93
N HIS A 252 -13.95 0.06 -20.20
CA HIS A 252 -13.08 -0.90 -19.51
C HIS A 252 -12.98 -0.58 -18.03
N TYR A 253 -12.85 0.70 -17.65
CA TYR A 253 -12.84 1.11 -16.26
C TYR A 253 -14.10 0.67 -15.52
N ARG A 254 -15.27 0.93 -16.08
CA ARG A 254 -16.55 0.52 -15.47
C ARG A 254 -16.66 -1.00 -15.37
N LYS A 255 -16.25 -1.74 -16.41
CA LYS A 255 -16.39 -3.20 -16.49
C LYS A 255 -15.39 -3.94 -15.59
N TYR A 256 -14.10 -3.62 -15.69
CA TYR A 256 -13.02 -4.40 -15.07
C TYR A 256 -12.55 -3.84 -13.73
N TYR A 257 -12.82 -2.56 -13.47
CA TYR A 257 -12.30 -1.89 -12.30
C TYR A 257 -13.39 -1.39 -11.35
N TRP A 258 -14.22 -0.42 -11.78
CA TRP A 258 -15.20 0.26 -10.93
C TRP A 258 -16.23 -0.68 -10.33
N LYS A 259 -16.85 -1.54 -11.12
CA LYS A 259 -17.83 -2.55 -10.66
C LYS A 259 -17.33 -3.32 -9.44
N HIS A 260 -16.06 -3.75 -9.47
CA HIS A 260 -15.47 -4.58 -8.42
C HIS A 260 -14.99 -3.75 -7.23
N LEU A 261 -14.47 -2.55 -7.47
CA LEU A 261 -14.16 -1.57 -6.43
C LEU A 261 -15.43 -1.19 -5.64
N GLN A 262 -16.52 -0.92 -6.32
CA GLN A 262 -17.81 -0.62 -5.69
C GLN A 262 -18.30 -1.79 -4.81
N MET A 263 -18.21 -3.04 -5.28
CA MET A 263 -18.54 -4.22 -4.46
C MET A 263 -17.71 -4.31 -3.19
N ILE A 264 -16.42 -4.03 -3.28
CA ILE A 264 -15.48 -4.02 -2.14
C ILE A 264 -15.85 -2.89 -1.17
N ILE A 265 -16.08 -1.68 -1.67
CA ILE A 265 -16.51 -0.53 -0.85
C ILE A 265 -17.77 -0.86 -0.07
N GLU A 266 -18.80 -1.37 -0.73
CA GLU A 266 -20.07 -1.70 -0.10
C GLU A 266 -19.95 -2.86 0.91
N GLU A 267 -19.06 -3.83 0.68
CA GLU A 267 -18.80 -4.90 1.65
C GLU A 267 -18.07 -4.40 2.91
N ILE A 268 -17.13 -3.47 2.76
CA ILE A 268 -16.47 -2.80 3.90
C ILE A 268 -17.50 -2.04 4.73
N ILE A 269 -18.42 -1.32 4.08
CA ILE A 269 -19.49 -0.57 4.76
C ILE A 269 -20.42 -1.53 5.51
N LYS A 270 -20.85 -2.65 4.89
CA LYS A 270 -21.66 -3.69 5.54
C LYS A 270 -20.99 -4.32 6.76
N ALA A 271 -19.66 -4.35 6.77
CA ALA A 271 -18.87 -4.84 7.89
C ALA A 271 -18.65 -3.78 9.00
N ASP A 272 -19.38 -2.65 8.99
CA ASP A 272 -19.25 -1.52 9.91
C ASP A 272 -17.85 -0.88 9.94
N MET A 273 -17.08 -1.03 8.87
CA MET A 273 -15.77 -0.40 8.68
C MET A 273 -15.86 0.77 7.69
N VAL A 274 -14.79 1.55 7.55
CA VAL A 274 -14.73 2.72 6.68
C VAL A 274 -13.80 2.44 5.49
N PRO A 275 -14.29 2.45 4.24
CA PRO A 275 -13.42 2.38 3.07
C PRO A 275 -12.52 3.63 3.01
N TYR A 276 -11.21 3.45 3.10
CA TYR A 276 -10.21 4.47 2.85
C TYR A 276 -9.56 4.21 1.50
N ILE A 277 -9.95 4.98 0.50
CA ILE A 277 -9.54 4.80 -0.90
C ILE A 277 -8.48 5.84 -1.24
N PHE A 278 -7.25 5.41 -1.44
CA PHE A 278 -6.19 6.25 -1.95
C PHE A 278 -6.20 6.19 -3.48
N CYS A 279 -6.67 7.28 -4.09
CA CYS A 279 -6.70 7.48 -5.53
C CYS A 279 -5.32 7.94 -6.00
N GLU A 280 -4.40 6.99 -6.21
CA GLU A 280 -3.03 7.24 -6.65
C GLU A 280 -2.99 7.68 -8.10
N GLY A 281 -2.29 8.79 -8.41
CA GLY A 281 -2.30 9.44 -9.71
C GLY A 281 -3.52 10.32 -9.95
N ARG A 282 -3.87 10.56 -11.24
CA ARG A 282 -4.96 11.46 -11.65
C ARG A 282 -6.32 10.78 -11.69
N TYR A 283 -7.35 11.45 -11.14
CA TYR A 283 -8.72 10.90 -11.02
C TYR A 283 -9.83 11.84 -11.50
N ASN A 284 -9.54 12.80 -12.36
CA ASN A 284 -10.54 13.79 -12.82
C ASN A 284 -11.69 13.15 -13.61
N THR A 285 -11.38 12.18 -14.50
CA THR A 285 -12.38 11.53 -15.36
C THR A 285 -13.18 10.45 -14.61
N ARG A 286 -12.74 10.04 -13.42
CA ARG A 286 -13.36 8.98 -12.62
C ARG A 286 -14.37 9.49 -11.59
N LEU A 287 -14.44 10.81 -11.35
CA LEU A 287 -15.25 11.41 -10.28
C LEU A 287 -16.72 11.04 -10.34
N ASP A 288 -17.31 10.85 -11.52
CA ASP A 288 -18.73 10.46 -11.64
C ASP A 288 -18.96 9.04 -11.09
N CYS A 289 -18.08 8.10 -11.37
CA CYS A 289 -18.15 6.76 -10.78
C CYS A 289 -18.05 6.81 -9.24
N LEU A 290 -17.16 7.64 -8.68
CA LEU A 290 -16.96 7.73 -7.23
C LEU A 290 -18.20 8.27 -6.49
N THR A 291 -19.20 8.81 -7.17
CA THR A 291 -20.49 9.17 -6.55
C THR A 291 -21.43 7.99 -6.35
N GLU A 292 -21.19 6.85 -6.99
CA GLU A 292 -22.07 5.68 -7.04
C GLU A 292 -21.85 4.73 -5.83
N VAL A 293 -21.77 5.29 -4.60
CA VAL A 293 -21.55 4.55 -3.36
C VAL A 293 -22.52 4.98 -2.27
N THR A 294 -22.65 4.20 -1.20
CA THR A 294 -23.46 4.57 -0.04
C THR A 294 -22.99 5.88 0.58
N PRO A 295 -23.83 6.96 0.57
CA PRO A 295 -23.42 8.29 1.01
C PRO A 295 -22.99 8.35 2.47
N GLY A 296 -21.99 9.19 2.76
CA GLY A 296 -21.49 9.46 4.11
C GLY A 296 -20.68 8.33 4.73
N LYS A 297 -20.26 7.35 3.95
CA LYS A 297 -19.56 6.15 4.44
C LYS A 297 -18.16 5.95 3.89
N VAL A 298 -17.74 6.73 2.89
CA VAL A 298 -16.48 6.55 2.16
C VAL A 298 -15.54 7.71 2.40
N PHE A 299 -14.25 7.42 2.45
CA PHE A 299 -13.18 8.38 2.50
C PHE A 299 -12.28 8.23 1.27
N TYR A 300 -12.29 9.24 0.38
CA TYR A 300 -11.41 9.33 -0.80
C TYR A 300 -10.24 10.25 -0.53
N HIS A 301 -9.02 9.74 -0.66
CA HIS A 301 -7.79 10.51 -0.61
C HIS A 301 -7.20 10.61 -2.01
N PHE A 302 -7.13 11.81 -2.56
CA PHE A 302 -6.65 12.06 -3.92
C PHE A 302 -5.18 12.48 -3.91
N GLU A 303 -4.38 11.84 -4.77
CA GLU A 303 -3.05 12.33 -5.07
C GLU A 303 -3.13 13.55 -5.99
N GLU A 304 -3.80 13.42 -7.14
CA GLU A 304 -3.98 14.51 -8.10
C GLU A 304 -5.41 14.55 -8.64
N VAL A 305 -6.14 15.61 -8.33
CA VAL A 305 -7.48 15.87 -8.85
C VAL A 305 -7.78 17.37 -8.81
N ASN A 306 -8.70 17.86 -9.65
CA ASN A 306 -9.28 19.18 -9.46
C ASN A 306 -10.20 19.16 -8.23
N MET A 307 -9.70 19.67 -7.09
CA MET A 307 -10.39 19.62 -5.81
C MET A 307 -11.70 20.42 -5.80
N GLU A 308 -11.84 21.46 -6.61
CA GLU A 308 -13.10 22.22 -6.76
C GLU A 308 -14.18 21.34 -7.39
N VAL A 309 -13.84 20.63 -8.46
CA VAL A 309 -14.75 19.67 -9.11
C VAL A 309 -15.05 18.49 -8.20
N ALA A 310 -14.03 17.93 -7.53
CA ALA A 310 -14.19 16.82 -6.60
C ALA A 310 -15.12 17.22 -5.45
N LYS A 311 -14.91 18.39 -4.82
CA LYS A 311 -15.79 18.90 -3.76
C LYS A 311 -17.22 19.11 -4.25
N SER A 312 -17.40 19.71 -5.42
CA SER A 312 -18.73 19.92 -6.00
C SER A 312 -19.52 18.62 -6.19
N LYS A 313 -18.86 17.56 -6.66
CA LYS A 313 -19.49 16.26 -6.93
C LYS A 313 -19.67 15.39 -5.69
N LEU A 314 -18.72 15.42 -4.75
CA LEU A 314 -18.64 14.43 -3.66
C LEU A 314 -19.07 14.98 -2.29
N LYS A 315 -19.35 16.27 -2.11
CA LYS A 315 -19.63 16.91 -0.82
C LYS A 315 -20.74 16.23 0.01
N ASP A 316 -21.76 15.68 -0.67
CA ASP A 316 -22.89 15.00 -0.01
C ASP A 316 -22.75 13.46 -0.05
N ILE A 317 -21.67 12.95 -0.64
CA ILE A 317 -21.44 11.52 -0.88
C ILE A 317 -20.32 10.98 0.00
N ALA A 318 -19.17 11.65 0.06
CA ALA A 318 -17.98 11.13 0.70
C ALA A 318 -17.17 12.21 1.41
N CYS A 319 -16.36 11.80 2.39
CA CYS A 319 -15.26 12.60 2.86
C CYS A 319 -14.14 12.58 1.83
N ILE A 320 -13.58 13.74 1.48
CA ILE A 320 -12.46 13.87 0.56
C ILE A 320 -11.21 14.38 1.26
N ALA A 321 -10.03 13.98 0.80
CA ALA A 321 -8.75 14.46 1.30
C ALA A 321 -7.73 14.62 0.17
N GLY A 322 -6.59 15.22 0.49
CA GLY A 322 -5.53 15.55 -0.47
C GLY A 322 -5.84 16.91 -1.07
N SER A 323 -5.48 17.18 -2.14
CA SER A 323 -4.48 16.90 -3.13
C SER A 323 -3.42 18.01 -3.02
N PHE A 324 -2.92 18.27 -1.79
CA PHE A 324 -1.90 19.30 -1.61
C PHE A 324 -0.65 18.90 -2.40
N ASN A 325 -0.21 19.78 -3.29
CA ASN A 325 0.90 19.52 -4.20
C ASN A 325 2.23 19.38 -3.44
N THR A 326 2.75 18.16 -3.32
CA THR A 326 4.00 17.85 -2.61
C THR A 326 5.23 18.50 -3.23
N ASN A 327 5.21 18.84 -4.54
CA ASN A 327 6.29 19.56 -5.19
C ASN A 327 6.48 20.97 -4.60
N LEU A 328 5.42 21.60 -4.09
CA LEU A 328 5.55 22.87 -3.37
C LEU A 328 6.33 22.73 -2.07
N LEU A 329 6.19 21.59 -1.38
CA LEU A 329 6.94 21.32 -0.16
C LEU A 329 8.41 21.06 -0.44
N GLN A 330 8.76 20.53 -1.61
CA GLN A 330 10.15 20.27 -2.01
C GLN A 330 10.81 21.47 -2.66
N PHE A 331 10.16 22.11 -3.63
CA PHE A 331 10.77 23.11 -4.51
C PHE A 331 10.27 24.54 -4.26
N GLY A 332 9.09 24.69 -3.65
CA GLY A 332 8.44 25.97 -3.41
C GLY A 332 9.09 26.80 -2.30
N LYS A 333 8.48 27.97 -2.07
CA LYS A 333 8.76 28.88 -0.94
C LYS A 333 7.62 28.80 0.08
N PRO A 334 7.85 29.14 1.37
CA PRO A 334 6.81 29.12 2.40
C PRO A 334 5.57 29.91 2.05
N GLU A 335 5.70 31.05 1.36
CA GLU A 335 4.55 31.87 0.92
C GLU A 335 3.67 31.13 -0.05
N GLN A 336 4.23 30.45 -1.04
CA GLN A 336 3.49 29.66 -2.04
C GLN A 336 2.78 28.48 -1.36
N VAL A 337 3.40 27.88 -0.33
CA VAL A 337 2.80 26.80 0.48
C VAL A 337 1.58 27.32 1.24
N ARG A 338 1.70 28.50 1.87
CA ARG A 338 0.58 29.14 2.59
C ARG A 338 -0.57 29.47 1.64
N ASP A 339 -0.28 30.04 0.48
CA ASP A 339 -1.30 30.40 -0.51
C ASP A 339 -2.07 29.18 -0.99
N GLU A 340 -1.37 28.08 -1.29
CA GLU A 340 -1.99 26.82 -1.72
C GLU A 340 -2.80 26.15 -0.59
N ALA A 341 -2.28 26.17 0.64
CA ALA A 341 -3.01 25.63 1.79
C ALA A 341 -4.32 26.40 2.02
N LYS A 342 -4.29 27.74 1.97
CA LYS A 342 -5.50 28.59 2.07
C LYS A 342 -6.47 28.30 0.94
N ARG A 343 -5.98 28.24 -0.32
CA ARG A 343 -6.81 27.94 -1.48
C ARG A 343 -7.57 26.61 -1.33
N LEU A 344 -6.90 25.55 -0.87
CA LEU A 344 -7.55 24.26 -0.64
C LEU A 344 -8.56 24.31 0.49
N LEU A 345 -8.27 25.04 1.57
CA LEU A 345 -9.20 25.21 2.70
C LEU A 345 -10.44 26.01 2.24
N ASP A 346 -10.27 27.09 1.49
CA ASP A 346 -11.38 27.91 0.97
C ASP A 346 -12.33 27.09 0.08
N ILE A 347 -11.78 26.18 -0.73
CA ILE A 347 -12.55 25.32 -1.67
C ILE A 347 -13.23 24.17 -0.90
N CYS A 348 -12.49 23.48 -0.03
CA CYS A 348 -12.89 22.17 0.44
C CYS A 348 -13.49 22.17 1.87
N ALA A 349 -13.12 23.11 2.73
CA ALA A 349 -13.59 23.13 4.11
C ALA A 349 -15.09 23.50 4.26
N PRO A 350 -15.67 24.43 3.47
CA PRO A 350 -17.07 24.78 3.63
C PRO A 350 -18.01 23.58 3.57
N GLY A 351 -18.87 23.42 4.57
CA GLY A 351 -19.82 22.31 4.67
C GLY A 351 -19.23 21.02 5.22
N GLY A 352 -17.96 21.00 5.64
CA GLY A 352 -17.30 19.80 6.19
C GLY A 352 -16.98 18.72 5.16
N GLY A 353 -16.74 17.48 5.61
CA GLY A 353 -16.40 16.35 4.75
C GLY A 353 -15.06 16.50 4.04
N PHE A 354 -14.12 17.23 4.63
CA PHE A 354 -12.77 17.42 4.10
C PHE A 354 -11.71 17.15 5.19
N ILE A 355 -10.65 16.44 4.82
CA ILE A 355 -9.46 16.26 5.63
C ILE A 355 -8.28 16.85 4.87
N PHE A 356 -7.60 17.84 5.47
CA PHE A 356 -6.42 18.41 4.85
C PHE A 356 -5.27 17.40 4.89
N MET A 357 -4.83 16.96 3.71
CA MET A 357 -3.72 16.01 3.55
C MET A 357 -2.89 16.40 2.32
N THR A 358 -1.64 15.93 2.29
CA THR A 358 -0.82 15.96 1.07
C THR A 358 -1.34 14.94 0.06
N GLY A 359 -1.12 15.17 -1.24
CA GLY A 359 -1.53 14.25 -2.29
C GLY A 359 -0.80 12.89 -2.21
N SER A 360 0.46 12.90 -1.77
CA SER A 360 1.26 11.68 -1.63
C SER A 360 2.22 11.76 -0.44
N GLY A 361 2.99 10.69 -0.22
CA GLY A 361 3.99 10.62 0.84
C GLY A 361 5.11 11.67 0.71
N LEU A 362 5.63 12.14 1.84
CA LEU A 362 6.68 13.15 1.90
C LEU A 362 8.05 12.49 2.06
N SER A 363 8.97 12.69 1.11
CA SER A 363 10.36 12.24 1.19
C SER A 363 11.34 13.41 1.34
N HIS A 364 11.72 14.04 0.26
CA HIS A 364 12.72 15.13 0.23
C HIS A 364 12.05 16.52 0.26
N VAL A 365 11.41 16.87 1.37
CA VAL A 365 10.73 18.16 1.54
C VAL A 365 11.55 19.11 2.42
N LYS A 366 11.41 20.42 2.19
CA LYS A 366 12.02 21.44 3.05
C LYS A 366 11.22 21.58 4.34
N LYS A 367 11.90 21.57 5.47
CA LYS A 367 11.28 21.68 6.79
C LYS A 367 10.43 22.94 6.93
N GLU A 368 10.98 24.10 6.51
CA GLU A 368 10.28 25.39 6.53
C GLU A 368 8.96 25.38 5.77
N ASN A 369 8.86 24.61 4.68
CA ASN A 369 7.65 24.47 3.89
C ASN A 369 6.61 23.59 4.62
N VAL A 370 7.06 22.52 5.27
CA VAL A 370 6.17 21.69 6.10
C VAL A 370 5.63 22.47 7.28
N VAL A 371 6.49 23.25 7.98
CA VAL A 371 6.07 24.16 9.06
C VAL A 371 5.04 25.18 8.54
N ALA A 372 5.30 25.83 7.42
CA ALA A 372 4.38 26.79 6.82
C ALA A 372 3.01 26.18 6.49
N MET A 373 2.98 24.93 6.02
CA MET A 373 1.75 24.20 5.76
C MET A 373 0.95 23.96 7.06
N PHE A 374 1.58 23.37 8.07
CA PHE A 374 0.91 23.08 9.35
C PHE A 374 0.42 24.34 10.06
N ASP A 375 1.24 25.38 10.12
CA ASP A 375 0.88 26.66 10.73
C ASP A 375 -0.34 27.29 10.03
N THR A 376 -0.36 27.26 8.68
CA THR A 376 -1.48 27.79 7.92
C THR A 376 -2.77 27.04 8.21
N VAL A 377 -2.71 25.70 8.27
CA VAL A 377 -3.88 24.88 8.58
C VAL A 377 -4.38 25.16 9.99
N ARG A 378 -3.50 25.32 10.99
CA ARG A 378 -3.88 25.65 12.37
C ARG A 378 -4.51 27.03 12.53
N GLU A 379 -3.96 28.02 11.82
CA GLU A 379 -4.44 29.40 11.90
C GLU A 379 -5.72 29.61 11.10
N TYR A 380 -5.79 29.05 9.91
CA TYR A 380 -6.82 29.36 8.92
C TYR A 380 -7.88 28.26 8.79
N GLY A 381 -7.56 27.01 9.10
CA GLY A 381 -8.46 25.86 8.95
C GLY A 381 -9.43 25.66 10.12
N LYS A 382 -9.82 26.72 10.82
CA LYS A 382 -10.81 26.66 11.93
C LYS A 382 -12.23 26.70 11.34
N TYR A 383 -13.06 25.74 11.78
CA TYR A 383 -14.47 25.62 11.41
C TYR A 383 -15.36 26.41 12.35
#